data_370a140c7b972a362a72efc02f1fc26f
#
_entry.id   370a140c7b972a362a72efc02f1fc26f
#
_cell.length_a   1.000
_cell.length_b   1.000
_cell.length_c   1.000
_cell.angle_alpha   90.00
_cell.angle_beta   90.00
_cell.angle_gamma   90.00
#
_symmetry.space_group_name_H-M   'P 1'
#
loop_
_entity.id
_entity.type
_entity.pdbx_description
1 polymer ?
#
loop_
_entity_poly.entity_id
_entity_poly.type
_entity_poly.pdbx_seq_one_letter_code
_entity_poly.pdbx_strand_id
1 'polypeptide(L)'
;MLNFKRLTINDKKLFESYIKPYDFLNCEYSFTTLYIWRKALDIKYAIYKETLIIKKKDFNDEYHFMQPLGYKKENLKDIIETLMNYKKEKCIKYLFKDLRYDFVKELKNLYKDEEIYSNIMVEEDRDNFDYLYGNKKLITLSGKKLHGKKNHYNYFIKNYNYDIKDFTEEGVIEDSLRIAELWYEKNDTKDKHLLYELQSIRDMCCNMDVLGLEGMALYIDEEIAGFSIGEKFSDNMAIIHIEKANKDLRGAYTFVNKAFVENYFSDIPIINREQDLGIEGLRKAKLSYSPLDFEKKYMVDICCNCGCSGREERERQII
;
A
#
# COMPACT_ATOMS: atom_id res chain seq x y z
N MET A 1 26.83 -13.21 -3.59
CA MET A 1 25.74 -13.25 -4.60
C MET A 1 24.40 -13.17 -3.88
N LEU A 2 23.47 -12.32 -4.34
CA LEU A 2 22.14 -12.19 -3.72
C LEU A 2 21.28 -13.43 -4.02
N ASN A 3 20.86 -14.15 -2.98
CA ASN A 3 20.00 -15.33 -3.11
C ASN A 3 18.56 -14.97 -2.70
N PHE A 4 17.71 -14.68 -3.68
CA PHE A 4 16.34 -14.26 -3.44
C PHE A 4 15.41 -15.45 -3.19
N LYS A 5 14.66 -15.38 -2.09
CA LYS A 5 13.60 -16.30 -1.70
C LYS A 5 12.22 -15.69 -1.95
N ARG A 6 11.22 -16.52 -2.21
CA ARG A 6 9.82 -16.08 -2.25
C ARG A 6 9.32 -15.76 -0.85
N LEU A 7 8.52 -14.71 -0.73
CA LEU A 7 7.87 -14.34 0.51
C LEU A 7 6.76 -15.34 0.86
N THR A 8 6.75 -15.78 2.12
CA THR A 8 5.73 -16.67 2.68
C THR A 8 5.17 -16.08 3.98
N ILE A 9 4.05 -16.60 4.46
CA ILE A 9 3.43 -16.16 5.73
C ILE A 9 4.36 -16.36 6.93
N ASN A 10 5.23 -17.37 6.88
CA ASN A 10 6.18 -17.70 7.95
C ASN A 10 7.30 -16.68 8.12
N ASP A 11 7.47 -15.79 7.13
CA ASP A 11 8.51 -14.76 7.15
C ASP A 11 8.09 -13.50 7.95
N LYS A 12 6.83 -13.45 8.44
CA LYS A 12 6.27 -12.28 9.14
C LYS A 12 7.17 -11.77 10.26
N LYS A 13 7.57 -12.62 11.18
CA LYS A 13 8.43 -12.24 12.32
C LYS A 13 9.79 -11.69 11.88
N LEU A 14 10.36 -12.25 10.81
CA LEU A 14 11.60 -11.78 10.23
C LEU A 14 11.42 -10.36 9.69
N PHE A 15 10.41 -10.13 8.86
CA PHE A 15 10.14 -8.82 8.26
C PHE A 15 9.84 -7.76 9.32
N GLU A 16 8.98 -8.06 10.27
CA GLU A 16 8.66 -7.15 11.38
C GLU A 16 9.90 -6.74 12.17
N SER A 17 10.86 -7.65 12.40
CA SER A 17 12.10 -7.31 13.09
C SER A 17 12.96 -6.28 12.35
N TYR A 18 12.87 -6.24 11.03
CA TYR A 18 13.55 -5.25 10.18
C TYR A 18 12.75 -3.96 10.00
N ILE A 19 11.43 -4.03 10.02
CA ILE A 19 10.54 -2.90 9.76
C ILE A 19 10.31 -2.06 11.02
N LYS A 20 10.09 -2.70 12.17
CA LYS A 20 9.78 -2.03 13.46
C LYS A 20 10.74 -0.90 13.88
N PRO A 21 12.06 -0.94 13.59
CA PRO A 21 12.95 0.17 13.93
C PRO A 21 12.69 1.47 13.15
N TYR A 22 11.83 1.43 12.13
CA TYR A 22 11.53 2.58 11.28
C TYR A 22 10.10 3.06 11.53
N ASP A 23 9.92 4.39 11.59
CA ASP A 23 8.60 5.03 11.67
C ASP A 23 8.01 5.21 10.27
N PHE A 24 7.71 4.09 9.58
CA PHE A 24 7.11 4.16 8.26
C PHE A 24 5.64 4.60 8.35
N LEU A 25 5.26 5.54 7.46
CA LEU A 25 3.87 5.85 7.15
C LEU A 25 3.46 5.30 5.77
N ASN A 26 4.39 4.65 5.07
CA ASN A 26 4.24 4.04 3.76
C ASN A 26 3.71 2.62 3.90
N CYS A 27 2.52 2.34 3.35
CA CYS A 27 1.87 1.03 3.43
C CYS A 27 2.69 -0.10 2.77
N GLU A 28 3.58 0.22 1.82
CA GLU A 28 4.44 -0.76 1.15
C GLU A 28 5.40 -1.50 2.11
N TYR A 29 5.66 -0.91 3.29
CA TYR A 29 6.48 -1.55 4.33
C TYR A 29 5.66 -2.32 5.37
N SER A 30 4.34 -2.49 5.18
CA SER A 30 3.58 -3.47 5.93
C SER A 30 3.87 -4.88 5.43
N PHE A 31 4.09 -5.83 6.37
CA PHE A 31 4.19 -7.24 5.98
C PHE A 31 2.92 -7.74 5.31
N THR A 32 1.77 -7.30 5.78
CA THR A 32 0.47 -7.63 5.17
C THR A 32 0.42 -7.19 3.72
N THR A 33 0.74 -5.93 3.42
CA THR A 33 0.79 -5.43 2.03
C THR A 33 1.73 -6.27 1.18
N LEU A 34 2.95 -6.53 1.65
CA LEU A 34 3.91 -7.37 0.92
C LEU A 34 3.36 -8.79 0.70
N TYR A 35 2.72 -9.37 1.71
CA TYR A 35 2.22 -10.74 1.64
C TYR A 35 1.03 -10.88 0.68
N ILE A 36 0.05 -10.00 0.75
CA ILE A 36 -1.15 -10.10 -0.09
C ILE A 36 -0.85 -9.85 -1.57
N TRP A 37 0.13 -8.99 -1.87
CA TRP A 37 0.57 -8.69 -3.23
C TRP A 37 1.74 -9.56 -3.74
N ARG A 38 2.27 -10.50 -2.93
CA ARG A 38 3.47 -11.29 -3.26
C ARG A 38 3.42 -12.04 -4.58
N LYS A 39 2.24 -12.54 -4.98
CA LYS A 39 2.06 -13.29 -6.23
C LYS A 39 1.96 -12.34 -7.43
N ALA A 40 1.18 -11.27 -7.28
CA ALA A 40 0.97 -10.28 -8.33
C ALA A 40 2.28 -9.54 -8.69
N LEU A 41 3.04 -9.15 -7.68
CA LEU A 41 4.25 -8.35 -7.82
C LEU A 41 5.54 -9.18 -7.72
N ASP A 42 5.46 -10.51 -7.78
CA ASP A 42 6.61 -11.45 -7.67
C ASP A 42 7.61 -11.05 -6.57
N ILE A 43 7.06 -10.77 -5.36
CA ILE A 43 7.85 -10.27 -4.24
C ILE A 43 8.81 -11.34 -3.73
N LYS A 44 10.08 -10.99 -3.68
CA LYS A 44 11.18 -11.83 -3.20
C LYS A 44 12.08 -11.02 -2.28
N TYR A 45 12.77 -11.70 -1.40
CA TYR A 45 13.72 -11.08 -0.50
C TYR A 45 15.03 -11.86 -0.38
N ALA A 46 16.07 -11.17 0.03
CA ALA A 46 17.36 -11.75 0.40
C ALA A 46 17.89 -11.06 1.65
N ILE A 47 18.69 -11.78 2.43
CA ILE A 47 19.49 -11.18 3.50
C ILE A 47 20.93 -11.07 3.02
N TYR A 48 21.46 -9.85 3.01
CA TYR A 48 22.83 -9.57 2.62
C TYR A 48 23.50 -8.63 3.65
N LYS A 49 24.60 -9.05 4.24
CA LYS A 49 25.27 -8.31 5.32
C LYS A 49 24.29 -7.85 6.43
N GLU A 50 23.50 -8.77 6.93
CA GLU A 50 22.47 -8.54 7.96
C GLU A 50 21.35 -7.54 7.52
N THR A 51 21.26 -7.25 6.25
CA THR A 51 20.30 -6.29 5.66
C THR A 51 19.22 -7.02 4.91
N LEU A 52 17.97 -6.66 5.14
CA LEU A 52 16.83 -7.16 4.37
C LEU A 52 16.73 -6.39 3.04
N ILE A 53 16.86 -7.12 1.95
CA ILE A 53 16.71 -6.62 0.58
C ILE A 53 15.43 -7.19 -0.01
N ILE A 54 14.48 -6.32 -0.33
CA ILE A 54 13.21 -6.69 -0.96
C ILE A 54 13.27 -6.31 -2.44
N LYS A 55 12.96 -7.27 -3.30
CA LYS A 55 12.82 -7.08 -4.74
C LYS A 55 11.41 -7.44 -5.16
N LYS A 56 10.75 -6.55 -5.90
CA LYS A 56 9.41 -6.78 -6.43
C LYS A 56 9.24 -6.19 -7.84
N LYS A 57 8.15 -6.54 -8.49
CA LYS A 57 7.66 -5.84 -9.68
C LYS A 57 6.72 -4.71 -9.28
N ASP A 58 6.56 -3.73 -10.16
CA ASP A 58 5.39 -2.85 -10.16
C ASP A 58 4.26 -3.42 -11.05
N PHE A 59 3.15 -2.71 -11.15
CA PHE A 59 2.03 -3.12 -12.00
C PHE A 59 2.29 -3.00 -13.51
N ASN A 60 3.44 -2.44 -13.91
CA ASN A 60 3.93 -2.44 -15.29
C ASN A 60 4.91 -3.60 -15.56
N ASP A 61 4.98 -4.59 -14.67
CA ASP A 61 5.89 -5.73 -14.72
C ASP A 61 7.39 -5.37 -14.63
N GLU A 62 7.74 -4.15 -14.17
CA GLU A 62 9.11 -3.69 -14.03
C GLU A 62 9.67 -3.99 -12.64
N TYR A 63 10.79 -4.74 -12.58
CA TYR A 63 11.47 -5.02 -11.31
C TYR A 63 12.16 -3.79 -10.73
N HIS A 64 12.17 -3.73 -9.41
CA HIS A 64 12.90 -2.74 -8.63
C HIS A 64 13.20 -3.29 -7.23
N PHE A 65 14.05 -2.58 -6.50
CA PHE A 65 14.25 -2.82 -5.07
C PHE A 65 13.48 -1.80 -4.26
N MET A 66 13.09 -2.20 -3.06
CA MET A 66 12.67 -1.28 -2.01
C MET A 66 13.89 -0.78 -1.22
N GLN A 67 13.72 0.19 -0.33
CA GLN A 67 14.77 0.63 0.58
C GLN A 67 15.34 -0.58 1.34
N PRO A 68 16.66 -0.80 1.35
CA PRO A 68 17.28 -1.78 2.22
C PRO A 68 16.99 -1.49 3.70
N LEU A 69 16.72 -2.51 4.50
CA LEU A 69 16.36 -2.35 5.91
C LEU A 69 17.38 -3.03 6.84
N GLY A 70 17.68 -2.39 7.97
CA GLY A 70 18.57 -2.94 8.99
C GLY A 70 20.05 -2.89 8.63
N TYR A 71 20.46 -2.14 7.63
CA TYR A 71 21.87 -2.02 7.25
C TYR A 71 22.68 -1.23 8.28
N LYS A 72 23.96 -1.61 8.41
CA LYS A 72 24.97 -0.78 9.07
C LYS A 72 25.47 0.28 8.10
N LYS A 73 25.68 1.51 8.56
CA LYS A 73 26.07 2.64 7.68
C LYS A 73 27.33 2.35 6.88
N GLU A 74 28.32 1.70 7.49
CA GLU A 74 29.57 1.30 6.81
C GLU A 74 29.35 0.30 5.68
N ASN A 75 28.25 -0.44 5.68
CA ASN A 75 27.92 -1.42 4.64
C ASN A 75 27.04 -0.84 3.52
N LEU A 76 26.43 0.35 3.72
CA LEU A 76 25.42 0.87 2.80
C LEU A 76 25.96 1.01 1.38
N LYS A 77 27.17 1.56 1.21
CA LYS A 77 27.78 1.75 -0.12
C LYS A 77 27.94 0.43 -0.86
N ASP A 78 28.52 -0.58 -0.20
CA ASP A 78 28.68 -1.92 -0.78
C ASP A 78 27.34 -2.59 -1.13
N ILE A 79 26.31 -2.39 -0.31
CA ILE A 79 24.95 -2.87 -0.59
C ILE A 79 24.43 -2.21 -1.86
N ILE A 80 24.50 -0.89 -1.99
CA ILE A 80 24.02 -0.15 -3.16
C ILE A 80 24.78 -0.59 -4.41
N GLU A 81 26.11 -0.68 -4.37
CA GLU A 81 26.93 -1.16 -5.49
C GLU A 81 26.57 -2.59 -5.91
N THR A 82 26.30 -3.47 -4.93
CA THR A 82 25.83 -4.83 -5.20
C THR A 82 24.48 -4.84 -5.92
N LEU A 83 23.55 -3.96 -5.50
CA LEU A 83 22.24 -3.83 -6.14
C LEU A 83 22.34 -3.20 -7.55
N MET A 84 23.24 -2.23 -7.75
CA MET A 84 23.52 -1.65 -9.07
C MET A 84 24.08 -2.69 -10.03
N ASN A 85 25.00 -3.52 -9.58
CA ASN A 85 25.56 -4.62 -10.40
C ASN A 85 24.46 -5.64 -10.74
N TYR A 86 23.61 -6.00 -9.80
CA TYR A 86 22.46 -6.88 -10.03
C TYR A 86 21.47 -6.25 -11.03
N LYS A 87 21.16 -4.95 -10.86
CA LYS A 87 20.33 -4.18 -11.79
C LYS A 87 20.86 -4.27 -13.22
N LYS A 88 22.15 -4.03 -13.40
CA LYS A 88 22.82 -4.11 -14.71
C LYS A 88 22.75 -5.51 -15.31
N GLU A 89 23.07 -6.54 -14.51
CA GLU A 89 23.05 -7.94 -14.96
C GLU A 89 21.66 -8.40 -15.39
N LYS A 90 20.60 -7.93 -14.69
CA LYS A 90 19.20 -8.32 -14.93
C LYS A 90 18.40 -7.32 -15.76
N CYS A 91 19.04 -6.27 -16.29
CA CYS A 91 18.40 -5.22 -17.09
C CYS A 91 17.19 -4.58 -16.40
N ILE A 92 17.29 -4.34 -15.08
CA ILE A 92 16.23 -3.68 -14.32
C ILE A 92 16.21 -2.19 -14.66
N LYS A 93 15.02 -1.60 -14.87
CA LYS A 93 14.86 -0.23 -15.32
C LYS A 93 15.17 0.81 -14.23
N TYR A 94 14.57 0.66 -13.07
CA TYR A 94 14.79 1.53 -11.91
C TYR A 94 15.50 0.76 -10.81
N LEU A 95 16.45 1.41 -10.13
CA LEU A 95 17.12 0.76 -9.01
C LEU A 95 16.16 0.61 -7.82
N PHE A 96 15.50 1.72 -7.44
CA PHE A 96 14.60 1.76 -6.31
C PHE A 96 13.26 2.40 -6.64
N LYS A 97 12.20 1.90 -5.98
CA LYS A 97 10.90 2.54 -5.86
C LYS A 97 10.40 2.46 -4.42
N ASP A 98 9.31 3.15 -4.15
CA ASP A 98 8.65 3.21 -2.83
C ASP A 98 9.54 3.78 -1.72
N LEU A 99 10.55 4.58 -2.07
CA LEU A 99 11.48 5.16 -1.14
C LEU A 99 10.87 6.32 -0.36
N ARG A 100 11.30 6.47 0.91
CA ARG A 100 11.13 7.70 1.68
C ARG A 100 12.18 8.73 1.30
N TYR A 101 11.83 10.00 1.43
CA TYR A 101 12.73 11.10 1.12
C TYR A 101 14.02 11.10 1.96
N ASP A 102 13.94 10.63 3.21
CA ASP A 102 15.12 10.56 4.07
C ASP A 102 16.17 9.58 3.53
N PHE A 103 15.75 8.44 3.00
CA PHE A 103 16.68 7.52 2.35
C PHE A 103 17.22 8.09 1.03
N VAL A 104 16.42 8.84 0.28
CA VAL A 104 16.91 9.57 -0.91
C VAL A 104 18.01 10.57 -0.53
N LYS A 105 17.84 11.31 0.56
CA LYS A 105 18.89 12.21 1.09
C LYS A 105 20.15 11.44 1.48
N GLU A 106 19.99 10.30 2.15
CA GLU A 106 21.10 9.44 2.55
C GLU A 106 21.89 8.92 1.32
N LEU A 107 21.18 8.45 0.28
CA LEU A 107 21.80 8.03 -0.98
C LEU A 107 22.60 9.18 -1.64
N LYS A 108 22.02 10.37 -1.71
CA LYS A 108 22.70 11.55 -2.25
C LYS A 108 23.94 11.90 -1.43
N ASN A 109 23.86 11.86 -0.11
CA ASN A 109 24.99 12.13 0.76
C ASN A 109 26.10 11.08 0.64
N LEU A 110 25.74 9.80 0.40
CA LEU A 110 26.69 8.71 0.22
C LEU A 110 27.63 8.93 -0.94
N TYR A 111 27.15 9.56 -2.03
CA TYR A 111 27.86 9.75 -3.28
C TYR A 111 28.21 11.22 -3.58
N LYS A 112 28.03 12.16 -2.64
CA LYS A 112 28.12 13.62 -2.87
C LYS A 112 29.46 14.07 -3.49
N ASP A 113 30.55 13.38 -3.19
CA ASP A 113 31.90 13.73 -3.63
C ASP A 113 32.38 12.83 -4.80
N GLU A 114 31.47 12.10 -5.43
CA GLU A 114 31.78 11.16 -6.51
C GLU A 114 31.10 11.57 -7.84
N GLU A 115 31.71 11.23 -8.97
CA GLU A 115 31.14 11.52 -10.30
C GLU A 115 29.73 10.93 -10.49
N ILE A 116 29.47 9.78 -9.86
CA ILE A 116 28.17 9.10 -9.93
C ILE A 116 27.03 9.93 -9.34
N TYR A 117 27.32 10.92 -8.50
CA TYR A 117 26.30 11.82 -7.92
C TYR A 117 25.44 12.50 -8.98
N SER A 118 26.06 12.95 -10.08
CA SER A 118 25.36 13.59 -11.20
C SER A 118 24.42 12.65 -11.95
N ASN A 119 24.57 11.34 -11.75
CA ASN A 119 23.79 10.29 -12.40
C ASN A 119 22.67 9.74 -11.53
N ILE A 120 22.48 10.29 -10.31
CA ILE A 120 21.38 9.93 -9.42
C ILE A 120 20.12 10.70 -9.85
N MET A 121 19.22 10.00 -10.51
CA MET A 121 17.90 10.53 -10.88
C MET A 121 16.90 10.22 -9.78
N VAL A 122 16.09 11.22 -9.40
CA VAL A 122 15.06 11.10 -8.38
C VAL A 122 13.76 11.65 -8.94
N GLU A 123 12.70 10.89 -8.86
CA GLU A 123 11.37 11.27 -9.32
C GLU A 123 10.35 11.01 -8.22
N GLU A 124 9.36 11.90 -8.06
CA GLU A 124 8.20 11.65 -7.20
C GLU A 124 7.22 10.71 -7.93
N ASP A 125 6.81 9.62 -7.28
CA ASP A 125 5.83 8.67 -7.80
C ASP A 125 4.43 9.03 -7.30
N ARG A 126 3.83 10.10 -7.85
CA ARG A 126 2.58 10.67 -7.37
C ARG A 126 1.41 9.67 -7.34
N ASP A 127 1.35 8.76 -8.28
CA ASP A 127 0.25 7.79 -8.41
C ASP A 127 0.28 6.75 -7.27
N ASN A 128 1.45 6.57 -6.68
CA ASN A 128 1.68 5.66 -5.55
C ASN A 128 1.75 6.36 -4.18
N PHE A 129 1.48 7.67 -4.07
CA PHE A 129 1.40 8.33 -2.76
C PHE A 129 0.26 7.77 -1.92
N ASP A 130 0.55 7.44 -0.65
CA ASP A 130 -0.50 7.03 0.28
C ASP A 130 -1.26 8.24 0.82
N TYR A 131 -2.56 8.04 0.99
CA TYR A 131 -3.47 9.03 1.54
C TYR A 131 -3.59 8.86 3.05
N LEU A 132 -3.12 9.85 3.81
CA LEU A 132 -3.14 9.86 5.27
C LEU A 132 -4.30 10.72 5.79
N TYR A 133 -5.08 10.17 6.71
CA TYR A 133 -6.23 10.85 7.31
C TYR A 133 -6.12 10.85 8.83
N GLY A 134 -6.61 11.92 9.47
CA GLY A 134 -6.81 11.90 10.91
C GLY A 134 -8.07 11.07 11.26
N ASN A 135 -7.95 10.09 12.16
CA ASN A 135 -9.06 9.23 12.57
C ASN A 135 -10.29 10.02 13.04
N LYS A 136 -10.09 11.05 13.87
CA LYS A 136 -11.17 11.91 14.37
C LYS A 136 -12.00 12.55 13.26
N LYS A 137 -11.36 12.91 12.14
CA LYS A 137 -12.07 13.47 10.97
C LYS A 137 -12.91 12.43 10.25
N LEU A 138 -12.39 11.21 10.09
CA LEU A 138 -13.13 10.11 9.47
C LEU A 138 -14.32 9.67 10.35
N ILE A 139 -14.14 9.62 11.67
CA ILE A 139 -15.18 9.24 12.62
C ILE A 139 -16.28 10.33 12.73
N THR A 140 -15.91 11.61 12.86
CA THR A 140 -16.89 12.67 13.09
C THR A 140 -17.50 13.25 11.82
N LEU A 141 -16.81 13.07 10.68
CA LEU A 141 -17.13 13.71 9.40
C LEU A 141 -17.34 15.22 9.56
N SER A 142 -16.54 15.86 10.44
CA SER A 142 -16.69 17.26 10.82
C SER A 142 -15.97 18.21 9.87
N GLY A 143 -16.50 19.43 9.76
CA GLY A 143 -15.93 20.51 8.97
C GLY A 143 -16.58 20.68 7.58
N LYS A 144 -16.45 21.89 7.03
CA LYS A 144 -17.09 22.30 5.77
C LYS A 144 -16.77 21.36 4.61
N LYS A 145 -15.52 20.89 4.51
CA LYS A 145 -15.06 20.00 3.43
C LYS A 145 -15.72 18.61 3.48
N LEU A 146 -16.13 18.15 4.67
CA LEU A 146 -16.74 16.84 4.87
C LEU A 146 -18.27 16.88 4.97
N HIS A 147 -18.90 18.05 4.79
CA HIS A 147 -20.35 18.19 4.88
C HIS A 147 -21.09 17.24 3.92
N GLY A 148 -20.62 17.08 2.69
CA GLY A 148 -21.18 16.12 1.73
C GLY A 148 -21.10 14.67 2.23
N LYS A 149 -19.98 14.27 2.84
CA LYS A 149 -19.81 12.94 3.44
C LYS A 149 -20.76 12.75 4.62
N LYS A 150 -20.88 13.74 5.50
CA LYS A 150 -21.83 13.71 6.61
C LYS A 150 -23.27 13.57 6.12
N ASN A 151 -23.65 14.26 5.05
CA ASN A 151 -24.99 14.11 4.46
C ASN A 151 -25.21 12.70 3.88
N HIS A 152 -24.21 12.10 3.23
CA HIS A 152 -24.30 10.72 2.76
C HIS A 152 -24.45 9.73 3.92
N TYR A 153 -23.68 9.89 4.99
CA TYR A 153 -23.80 9.08 6.20
C TYR A 153 -25.18 9.23 6.85
N ASN A 154 -25.64 10.47 7.07
CA ASN A 154 -26.95 10.73 7.67
C ASN A 154 -28.10 10.19 6.82
N TYR A 155 -27.99 10.27 5.49
CA TYR A 155 -28.96 9.64 4.61
C TYR A 155 -29.00 8.13 4.79
N PHE A 156 -27.82 7.50 4.86
CA PHE A 156 -27.69 6.07 5.02
C PHE A 156 -28.37 5.57 6.29
N ILE A 157 -28.00 6.11 7.46
CA ILE A 157 -28.55 5.67 8.76
C ILE A 157 -30.06 5.93 8.91
N LYS A 158 -30.61 6.89 8.13
CA LYS A 158 -32.04 7.20 8.16
C LYS A 158 -32.88 6.28 7.28
N ASN A 159 -32.32 5.76 6.18
CA ASN A 159 -33.09 5.14 5.11
C ASN A 159 -32.87 3.63 4.99
N TYR A 160 -31.85 3.08 5.64
CA TYR A 160 -31.57 1.65 5.59
C TYR A 160 -31.64 1.02 6.97
N ASN A 161 -32.21 -0.18 7.04
CA ASN A 161 -32.12 -1.05 8.19
C ASN A 161 -30.81 -1.83 8.09
N TYR A 162 -29.81 -1.47 8.91
CA TYR A 162 -28.47 -2.01 8.79
C TYR A 162 -28.01 -2.71 10.06
N ASP A 163 -27.12 -3.65 9.90
CA ASP A 163 -26.38 -4.31 10.96
C ASP A 163 -24.89 -4.36 10.63
N ILE A 164 -24.05 -4.40 11.66
CA ILE A 164 -22.60 -4.51 11.54
C ILE A 164 -22.18 -5.80 12.24
N LYS A 165 -21.44 -6.64 11.51
CA LYS A 165 -20.88 -7.87 12.04
C LYS A 165 -19.37 -7.87 11.97
N ASP A 166 -18.75 -8.40 13.02
CA ASP A 166 -17.31 -8.61 13.08
C ASP A 166 -16.92 -9.86 12.29
N PHE A 167 -15.71 -9.89 11.71
CA PHE A 167 -15.20 -11.05 10.98
C PHE A 167 -14.95 -12.28 11.87
N THR A 168 -14.96 -12.12 13.18
CA THR A 168 -14.91 -13.24 14.12
C THR A 168 -16.27 -13.95 14.27
N GLU A 169 -17.36 -13.35 13.77
CA GLU A 169 -18.69 -13.98 13.80
C GLU A 169 -18.79 -15.02 12.67
N GLU A 170 -19.51 -16.11 12.96
CA GLU A 170 -19.69 -17.25 12.06
C GLU A 170 -20.33 -16.83 10.73
N GLY A 171 -19.72 -17.24 9.61
CA GLY A 171 -20.25 -17.01 8.26
C GLY A 171 -19.93 -15.62 7.65
N VAL A 172 -19.43 -14.65 8.44
CA VAL A 172 -19.22 -13.28 7.97
C VAL A 172 -18.08 -13.20 6.96
N ILE A 173 -17.01 -13.97 7.16
CA ILE A 173 -15.89 -14.05 6.20
C ILE A 173 -16.36 -14.66 4.89
N GLU A 174 -17.13 -15.77 4.95
CA GLU A 174 -17.67 -16.45 3.78
C GLU A 174 -18.59 -15.54 2.98
N ASP A 175 -19.48 -14.80 3.64
CA ASP A 175 -20.35 -13.82 2.98
C ASP A 175 -19.55 -12.71 2.31
N SER A 176 -18.51 -12.20 2.98
CA SER A 176 -17.63 -11.16 2.45
C SER A 176 -16.84 -11.63 1.23
N LEU A 177 -16.37 -12.86 1.24
CA LEU A 177 -15.71 -13.49 0.07
C LEU A 177 -16.70 -13.68 -1.08
N ARG A 178 -17.90 -14.20 -0.79
CA ARG A 178 -18.95 -14.42 -1.80
C ARG A 178 -19.36 -13.11 -2.48
N ILE A 179 -19.57 -12.03 -1.73
CA ILE A 179 -19.92 -10.73 -2.35
C ILE A 179 -18.76 -10.12 -3.13
N ALA A 180 -17.50 -10.30 -2.69
CA ALA A 180 -16.34 -9.87 -3.43
C ALA A 180 -16.22 -10.60 -4.78
N GLU A 181 -16.48 -11.90 -4.81
CA GLU A 181 -16.52 -12.71 -6.04
C GLU A 181 -17.63 -12.26 -6.99
N LEU A 182 -18.85 -12.04 -6.48
CA LEU A 182 -19.96 -11.51 -7.28
C LEU A 182 -19.68 -10.13 -7.87
N TRP A 183 -19.02 -9.24 -7.12
CA TRP A 183 -18.62 -7.93 -7.64
C TRP A 183 -17.51 -8.03 -8.67
N TYR A 184 -16.59 -8.98 -8.50
CA TYR A 184 -15.57 -9.28 -9.51
C TYR A 184 -16.21 -9.78 -10.81
N GLU A 185 -17.14 -10.72 -10.74
CA GLU A 185 -17.83 -11.30 -11.91
C GLU A 185 -18.65 -10.26 -12.70
N LYS A 186 -19.21 -9.24 -12.02
CA LYS A 186 -19.95 -8.14 -12.64
C LYS A 186 -19.08 -7.13 -13.38
N ASN A 187 -17.77 -7.14 -13.17
CA ASN A 187 -16.83 -6.25 -13.82
C ASN A 187 -16.15 -6.97 -15.01
N ASP A 188 -15.22 -6.27 -15.69
CA ASP A 188 -14.44 -6.89 -16.75
C ASP A 188 -13.46 -7.93 -16.17
N THR A 189 -13.81 -9.21 -16.29
CA THR A 189 -13.02 -10.35 -15.77
C THR A 189 -11.65 -10.50 -16.44
N LYS A 190 -11.32 -9.70 -17.47
CA LYS A 190 -10.00 -9.66 -18.10
C LYS A 190 -9.03 -8.74 -17.39
N ASP A 191 -9.50 -7.89 -16.48
CA ASP A 191 -8.65 -7.01 -15.69
C ASP A 191 -7.88 -7.83 -14.65
N LYS A 192 -6.56 -7.98 -14.89
CA LYS A 192 -5.65 -8.68 -13.99
C LYS A 192 -5.59 -8.05 -12.59
N HIS A 193 -5.77 -6.72 -12.49
CA HIS A 193 -5.72 -6.02 -11.20
C HIS A 193 -6.89 -6.43 -10.31
N LEU A 194 -8.09 -6.55 -10.87
CA LEU A 194 -9.27 -7.02 -10.13
C LEU A 194 -9.11 -8.47 -9.66
N LEU A 195 -8.50 -9.32 -10.50
CA LEU A 195 -8.20 -10.71 -10.11
C LEU A 195 -7.21 -10.77 -8.94
N TYR A 196 -6.15 -9.95 -8.98
CA TYR A 196 -5.16 -9.88 -7.91
C TYR A 196 -5.77 -9.29 -6.62
N GLU A 197 -6.64 -8.29 -6.73
CA GLU A 197 -7.37 -7.76 -5.59
C GLU A 197 -8.25 -8.83 -4.94
N LEU A 198 -9.01 -9.60 -5.72
CA LEU A 198 -9.80 -10.71 -5.20
C LEU A 198 -8.92 -11.77 -4.51
N GLN A 199 -7.77 -12.10 -5.09
CA GLN A 199 -6.82 -13.02 -4.47
C GLN A 199 -6.25 -12.44 -3.16
N SER A 200 -6.00 -11.13 -3.09
CA SER A 200 -5.53 -10.48 -1.86
C SER A 200 -6.59 -10.52 -0.76
N ILE A 201 -7.86 -10.34 -1.09
CA ILE A 201 -8.98 -10.48 -0.14
C ILE A 201 -9.03 -11.91 0.41
N ARG A 202 -8.93 -12.93 -0.45
CA ARG A 202 -8.88 -14.34 0.00
C ARG A 202 -7.66 -14.60 0.89
N ASP A 203 -6.47 -14.12 0.51
CA ASP A 203 -5.25 -14.31 1.30
C ASP A 203 -5.37 -13.62 2.69
N MET A 204 -6.03 -12.47 2.80
CA MET A 204 -6.33 -11.81 4.07
C MET A 204 -7.32 -12.63 4.91
N CYS A 205 -8.47 -12.97 4.36
CA CYS A 205 -9.51 -13.74 5.06
C CYS A 205 -9.00 -15.09 5.58
N CYS A 206 -8.13 -15.76 4.82
CA CYS A 206 -7.54 -17.03 5.26
C CYS A 206 -6.46 -16.90 6.34
N ASN A 207 -5.96 -15.68 6.61
CA ASN A 207 -4.82 -15.45 7.49
C ASN A 207 -5.06 -14.29 8.48
N MET A 208 -6.32 -13.96 8.81
CA MET A 208 -6.69 -12.85 9.68
C MET A 208 -5.85 -12.81 10.95
N ASP A 209 -5.85 -13.89 11.71
CA ASP A 209 -5.13 -13.99 13.00
C ASP A 209 -3.63 -13.83 12.84
N VAL A 210 -3.03 -14.54 11.86
CA VAL A 210 -1.58 -14.51 11.66
C VAL A 210 -1.12 -13.13 11.22
N LEU A 211 -1.90 -12.45 10.37
CA LEU A 211 -1.60 -11.11 9.90
C LEU A 211 -1.93 -10.04 10.94
N GLY A 212 -2.82 -10.33 11.90
CA GLY A 212 -3.30 -9.37 12.91
C GLY A 212 -4.26 -8.36 12.30
N LEU A 213 -5.21 -8.86 11.49
CA LEU A 213 -6.18 -8.05 10.77
C LEU A 213 -7.47 -7.91 11.55
N GLU A 214 -8.08 -6.74 11.42
CA GLU A 214 -9.45 -6.47 11.82
C GLU A 214 -10.35 -6.49 10.57
N GLY A 215 -11.57 -6.99 10.72
CA GLY A 215 -12.52 -7.05 9.62
C GLY A 215 -13.94 -6.77 10.08
N MET A 216 -14.71 -6.06 9.24
CA MET A 216 -16.09 -5.68 9.50
C MET A 216 -16.93 -5.84 8.24
N ALA A 217 -18.11 -6.41 8.37
CA ALA A 217 -19.12 -6.48 7.32
C ALA A 217 -20.36 -5.64 7.66
N LEU A 218 -20.90 -4.99 6.64
CA LEU A 218 -22.16 -4.26 6.67
C LEU A 218 -23.24 -5.12 6.05
N TYR A 219 -24.35 -5.32 6.76
CA TYR A 219 -25.56 -5.96 6.28
C TYR A 219 -26.69 -4.95 6.17
N ILE A 220 -27.57 -5.13 5.19
CA ILE A 220 -28.83 -4.37 5.03
C ILE A 220 -29.92 -5.41 4.76
N ASP A 221 -30.95 -5.41 5.60
CA ASP A 221 -32.04 -6.40 5.51
C ASP A 221 -31.52 -7.84 5.40
N GLU A 222 -30.53 -8.17 6.24
CA GLU A 222 -29.83 -9.49 6.32
C GLU A 222 -28.92 -9.82 5.10
N GLU A 223 -28.86 -8.98 4.09
CA GLU A 223 -27.98 -9.15 2.92
C GLU A 223 -26.68 -8.37 3.10
N ILE A 224 -25.54 -8.97 2.77
CA ILE A 224 -24.25 -8.28 2.84
C ILE A 224 -24.17 -7.16 1.81
N ALA A 225 -23.85 -5.95 2.29
CA ALA A 225 -23.82 -4.72 1.50
C ALA A 225 -22.44 -4.07 1.42
N GLY A 226 -21.49 -4.52 2.23
CA GLY A 226 -20.12 -4.00 2.20
C GLY A 226 -19.24 -4.66 3.26
N PHE A 227 -17.94 -4.44 3.17
CA PHE A 227 -16.98 -4.87 4.19
C PHE A 227 -15.70 -4.03 4.12
N SER A 228 -14.92 -4.08 5.19
CA SER A 228 -13.60 -3.48 5.28
C SER A 228 -12.64 -4.39 6.03
N ILE A 229 -11.36 -4.40 5.60
CA ILE A 229 -10.27 -5.13 6.25
C ILE A 229 -9.09 -4.18 6.42
N GLY A 230 -8.48 -4.19 7.59
CA GLY A 230 -7.30 -3.37 7.88
C GLY A 230 -6.47 -3.92 9.03
N GLU A 231 -5.39 -3.22 9.34
CA GLU A 231 -4.49 -3.59 10.43
C GLU A 231 -4.07 -2.38 11.25
N LYS A 232 -3.77 -2.60 12.51
CA LYS A 232 -2.97 -1.68 13.32
C LYS A 232 -1.49 -1.89 12.95
N PHE A 233 -0.97 -1.04 12.08
CA PHE A 233 0.42 -1.15 11.63
C PHE A 233 1.43 -0.72 12.72
N SER A 234 1.09 0.35 13.44
CA SER A 234 1.88 0.85 14.57
C SER A 234 0.95 1.54 15.58
N ASP A 235 1.50 2.02 16.70
CA ASP A 235 0.71 2.81 17.66
C ASP A 235 0.22 4.14 17.08
N ASN A 236 0.84 4.60 15.99
CA ASN A 236 0.52 5.87 15.34
C ASN A 236 -0.29 5.73 14.06
N MET A 237 -0.33 4.56 13.44
CA MET A 237 -0.96 4.37 12.14
C MET A 237 -1.67 3.02 12.00
N ALA A 238 -2.89 3.05 11.47
CA ALA A 238 -3.60 1.91 10.93
C ALA A 238 -3.67 2.00 9.40
N ILE A 239 -3.70 0.84 8.73
CA ILE A 239 -3.84 0.73 7.28
C ILE A 239 -5.19 0.07 6.97
N ILE A 240 -5.97 0.69 6.08
CA ILE A 240 -7.17 0.07 5.50
C ILE A 240 -6.77 -0.51 4.14
N HIS A 241 -6.66 -1.82 4.06
CA HIS A 241 -6.27 -2.53 2.85
C HIS A 241 -7.42 -2.68 1.86
N ILE A 242 -8.61 -2.99 2.37
CA ILE A 242 -9.82 -3.17 1.56
C ILE A 242 -10.97 -2.40 2.18
N GLU A 243 -11.69 -1.70 1.32
CA GLU A 243 -12.97 -1.06 1.64
C GLU A 243 -13.89 -1.20 0.43
N LYS A 244 -14.88 -2.04 0.56
CA LYS A 244 -15.86 -2.34 -0.49
C LYS A 244 -17.28 -2.11 0.03
N ALA A 245 -18.13 -1.51 -0.79
CA ALA A 245 -19.55 -1.38 -0.50
C ALA A 245 -20.37 -1.37 -1.79
N ASN A 246 -21.64 -1.71 -1.69
CA ASN A 246 -22.55 -1.62 -2.82
C ASN A 246 -22.74 -0.14 -3.20
N LYS A 247 -22.30 0.21 -4.43
CA LYS A 247 -22.36 1.58 -4.97
C LYS A 247 -23.78 2.09 -5.21
N ASP A 248 -24.74 1.18 -5.35
CA ASP A 248 -26.14 1.52 -5.58
C ASP A 248 -26.86 1.95 -4.28
N LEU A 249 -26.26 1.67 -3.12
CA LEU A 249 -26.72 2.09 -1.82
C LEU A 249 -26.09 3.43 -1.42
N ARG A 250 -26.86 4.50 -1.53
CA ARG A 250 -26.37 5.85 -1.25
C ARG A 250 -25.83 5.97 0.18
N GLY A 251 -24.56 6.29 0.29
CA GLY A 251 -23.87 6.50 1.57
C GLY A 251 -23.18 5.26 2.14
N ALA A 252 -23.35 4.06 1.57
CA ALA A 252 -22.78 2.82 2.07
C ALA A 252 -21.25 2.90 2.25
N TYR A 253 -20.50 3.37 1.24
CA TYR A 253 -19.04 3.59 1.36
C TYR A 253 -18.67 4.53 2.51
N THR A 254 -19.45 5.60 2.71
CA THR A 254 -19.16 6.55 3.80
C THR A 254 -19.46 5.93 5.16
N PHE A 255 -20.50 5.10 5.22
CA PHE A 255 -20.86 4.38 6.42
C PHE A 255 -19.77 3.35 6.77
N VAL A 256 -19.39 2.48 5.84
CA VAL A 256 -18.35 1.45 6.04
C VAL A 256 -17.04 2.09 6.52
N ASN A 257 -16.56 3.14 5.82
CA ASN A 257 -15.33 3.82 6.21
C ASN A 257 -15.39 4.38 7.64
N LYS A 258 -16.47 5.14 7.96
CA LYS A 258 -16.62 5.72 9.30
C LYS A 258 -16.74 4.63 10.37
N ALA A 259 -17.63 3.67 10.18
CA ALA A 259 -17.89 2.61 11.15
C ALA A 259 -16.64 1.77 11.42
N PHE A 260 -15.89 1.42 10.37
CA PHE A 260 -14.67 0.65 10.54
C PHE A 260 -13.60 1.38 11.34
N VAL A 261 -13.33 2.67 11.03
CA VAL A 261 -12.37 3.47 11.80
C VAL A 261 -12.83 3.69 13.23
N GLU A 262 -14.13 3.91 13.44
CA GLU A 262 -14.72 4.15 14.78
C GLU A 262 -14.61 2.91 15.68
N ASN A 263 -14.87 1.72 15.15
CA ASN A 263 -14.89 0.49 15.93
C ASN A 263 -13.50 -0.08 16.20
N TYR A 264 -12.56 0.02 15.24
CA TYR A 264 -11.29 -0.69 15.34
C TYR A 264 -10.06 0.21 15.51
N PHE A 265 -10.14 1.49 15.07
CA PHE A 265 -8.97 2.39 15.02
C PHE A 265 -9.24 3.76 15.66
N SER A 266 -10.19 3.85 16.58
CA SER A 266 -10.55 5.12 17.21
C SER A 266 -9.42 5.72 18.07
N ASP A 267 -8.52 4.90 18.58
CA ASP A 267 -7.33 5.27 19.35
C ASP A 267 -6.08 5.53 18.49
N ILE A 268 -6.10 5.17 17.20
CA ILE A 268 -4.97 5.33 16.28
C ILE A 268 -5.07 6.66 15.54
N PRO A 269 -4.11 7.59 15.70
CA PRO A 269 -4.27 8.95 15.20
C PRO A 269 -4.30 9.08 13.67
N ILE A 270 -3.56 8.23 12.95
CA ILE A 270 -3.42 8.28 11.49
C ILE A 270 -4.03 7.04 10.86
N ILE A 271 -4.86 7.25 9.84
CA ILE A 271 -5.42 6.20 9.00
C ILE A 271 -4.80 6.34 7.60
N ASN A 272 -4.02 5.35 7.20
CA ASN A 272 -3.52 5.23 5.83
C ASN A 272 -4.54 4.43 5.00
N ARG A 273 -5.03 5.01 3.91
CA ARG A 273 -5.97 4.35 2.99
C ARG A 273 -5.32 4.05 1.64
N GLU A 274 -4.02 3.80 1.66
CA GLU A 274 -3.20 3.44 0.51
C GLU A 274 -3.27 4.44 -0.67
N GLN A 275 -2.75 4.09 -1.83
CA GLN A 275 -2.59 4.91 -3.03
C GLN A 275 -3.82 4.94 -3.93
N ASP A 276 -3.83 5.84 -4.92
CA ASP A 276 -4.87 5.93 -5.95
C ASP A 276 -4.49 5.25 -7.29
N LEU A 277 -3.25 4.80 -7.45
CA LEU A 277 -2.72 4.12 -8.63
C LEU A 277 -2.93 4.89 -9.95
N GLY A 278 -3.06 6.23 -9.90
CA GLY A 278 -3.36 7.06 -11.06
C GLY A 278 -4.81 6.95 -11.57
N ILE A 279 -5.69 6.20 -10.88
CA ILE A 279 -7.09 6.03 -11.24
C ILE A 279 -7.88 7.29 -10.84
N GLU A 280 -8.34 8.08 -11.80
CA GLU A 280 -8.99 9.37 -11.58
C GLU A 280 -10.19 9.29 -10.62
N GLY A 281 -11.05 8.29 -10.79
CA GLY A 281 -12.22 8.06 -9.94
C GLY A 281 -11.83 7.78 -8.49
N LEU A 282 -10.81 6.96 -8.28
CA LEU A 282 -10.28 6.61 -6.96
C LEU A 282 -9.61 7.83 -6.31
N ARG A 283 -8.79 8.57 -7.08
CA ARG A 283 -8.18 9.83 -6.66
C ARG A 283 -9.22 10.83 -6.17
N LYS A 284 -10.26 11.06 -6.97
CA LYS A 284 -11.37 11.95 -6.60
C LYS A 284 -12.09 11.49 -5.34
N ALA A 285 -12.34 10.18 -5.22
CA ALA A 285 -12.97 9.60 -4.03
C ALA A 285 -12.12 9.84 -2.77
N LYS A 286 -10.80 9.52 -2.82
CA LYS A 286 -9.88 9.71 -1.69
C LYS A 286 -9.71 11.19 -1.31
N LEU A 287 -9.50 12.08 -2.27
CA LEU A 287 -9.41 13.53 -2.03
C LEU A 287 -10.69 14.10 -1.40
N SER A 288 -11.85 13.54 -1.70
CA SER A 288 -13.13 14.02 -1.15
C SER A 288 -13.28 13.84 0.37
N TYR A 289 -12.43 13.02 0.99
CA TYR A 289 -12.32 12.88 2.45
C TYR A 289 -11.34 13.87 3.09
N SER A 290 -10.75 14.78 2.30
CA SER A 290 -9.81 15.82 2.77
C SER A 290 -8.64 15.22 3.58
N PRO A 291 -7.72 14.52 2.93
CA PRO A 291 -6.57 13.91 3.60
C PRO A 291 -5.82 14.95 4.43
N LEU A 292 -5.22 14.50 5.52
CA LEU A 292 -4.37 15.29 6.39
C LEU A 292 -3.06 15.61 5.68
N ASP A 293 -2.49 14.59 5.03
CA ASP A 293 -1.22 14.65 4.30
C ASP A 293 -1.12 13.49 3.31
N PHE A 294 0.00 13.41 2.61
CA PHE A 294 0.38 12.31 1.75
C PHE A 294 1.73 11.74 2.20
N GLU A 295 1.82 10.42 2.31
CA GLU A 295 3.14 9.79 2.37
C GLU A 295 3.68 9.70 0.95
N LYS A 296 4.66 10.56 0.66
CA LYS A 296 5.28 10.64 -0.66
C LYS A 296 6.23 9.47 -0.89
N LYS A 297 6.17 8.91 -2.09
CA LYS A 297 7.05 7.84 -2.54
C LYS A 297 7.94 8.33 -3.68
N TYR A 298 9.20 7.90 -3.65
CA TYR A 298 10.21 8.32 -4.61
C TYR A 298 10.76 7.13 -5.37
N MET A 299 11.01 7.35 -6.65
CA MET A 299 11.78 6.46 -7.49
C MET A 299 13.20 7.01 -7.61
N VAL A 300 14.17 6.11 -7.53
CA VAL A 300 15.58 6.47 -7.72
C VAL A 300 16.22 5.53 -8.71
N ASP A 301 16.89 6.12 -9.70
CA ASP A 301 17.80 5.41 -10.57
C ASP A 301 19.21 5.99 -10.49
N ILE A 302 20.21 5.11 -10.58
CA ILE A 302 21.60 5.46 -10.59
C ILE A 302 22.18 4.89 -11.91
N CYS A 303 22.42 5.77 -12.88
CA CYS A 303 22.94 5.38 -14.17
C CYS A 303 24.46 5.20 -14.10
N CYS A 304 24.94 3.98 -14.31
CA CYS A 304 26.35 3.77 -14.63
C CYS A 304 26.60 4.27 -16.06
N ASN A 305 27.76 4.90 -16.32
CA ASN A 305 28.21 5.36 -17.65
C ASN A 305 28.51 4.20 -18.61
N CYS A 306 27.69 3.15 -18.64
CA CYS A 306 27.82 2.03 -19.53
C CYS A 306 26.68 2.06 -20.55
N GLY A 307 26.99 2.17 -21.81
CA GLY A 307 26.13 2.36 -22.98
C GLY A 307 24.93 1.43 -23.19
N CYS A 308 24.09 1.28 -22.18
CA CYS A 308 22.76 0.70 -22.28
C CYS A 308 21.77 1.82 -22.63
N SER A 309 21.96 2.45 -23.80
CA SER A 309 21.04 3.48 -24.31
C SER A 309 19.90 2.80 -25.08
N GLY A 310 18.89 2.39 -24.33
CA GLY A 310 17.54 2.22 -24.83
C GLY A 310 16.70 3.39 -24.34
N ARG A 311 17.12 4.62 -24.63
CA ARG A 311 16.32 5.82 -24.37
C ARG A 311 15.64 6.24 -25.66
N GLU A 312 14.33 6.08 -25.76
CA GLU A 312 13.51 7.05 -26.45
C GLU A 312 13.63 8.37 -25.69
N GLU A 313 14.10 9.40 -26.37
CA GLU A 313 14.17 10.79 -25.89
C GLU A 313 12.76 11.23 -25.50
N ARG A 314 12.46 11.24 -24.20
CA ARG A 314 11.35 12.04 -23.69
C ARG A 314 11.90 13.41 -23.36
N GLU A 315 11.47 14.37 -24.17
CA GLU A 315 11.73 15.78 -24.02
C GLU A 315 11.60 16.22 -22.56
N ARG A 316 12.64 16.91 -22.10
CA ARG A 316 12.65 17.64 -20.85
C ARG A 316 11.59 18.73 -20.91
N GLN A 317 10.45 18.54 -20.29
CA GLN A 317 9.65 19.66 -19.84
C GLN A 317 10.11 20.05 -18.44
N ILE A 318 10.94 21.07 -18.42
CA ILE A 318 11.23 21.89 -17.25
C ILE A 318 10.05 22.84 -17.12
N ILE A 319 9.32 22.74 -16.03
CA ILE A 319 8.67 23.90 -15.39
C ILE A 319 8.85 23.73 -13.88
#